data_7266f425eb5f10fc86eecaf455a0768c
#
_entry.id   7266f425eb5f10fc86eecaf455a0768c
#
_cell.length_a   1.000
_cell.length_b   1.000
_cell.length_c   1.000
_cell.angle_alpha   90.00
_cell.angle_beta   90.00
_cell.angle_gamma   90.00
#
_symmetry.space_group_name_H-M   'P 1'
#
loop_
_entity.id
_entity.type
_entity.pdbx_description
1 polymer ?
#
loop_
_entity_poly.entity_id
_entity_poly.type
_entity_poly.pdbx_seq_one_letter_code
_entity_poly.pdbx_strand_id
1 'polypeptide(L)'
;MGFMRILRIVFILLIALSYNNSVAQYSKSHYIPPITTTGNGSANPLDQYLYISTPSETPVNVIIKPMGGAEISGTASNSDPWEYYIGSGINTNLIITAGSLDGSPFDNKGFIIESEDLTYVSARLFAGSYYQAGSVVSKGTAALGTEFRAGTFENEGNLTGGTPSNYLNFVSVLATQDNTTVDFKEFGNGVTIINDIPTNNIVLNAGESYSVAITPYPSNTNAANAAGLIGTFIESDKPIAVNSGSFTGSNSNYNEGGGQDLGIDQVAPASIIGNEYIFVRGLAPDEVERPLIVAHEDNTEIYVNGNLQATINAGEYYSIPSTFFGASYSNTVYTGNGNVNDDGYPE
;
A
#
# COMPACT_ATOMS: atom_id res chain seq x y z
N MET A 1 13.65 51.71 16.90
CA MET A 1 12.53 50.95 17.50
C MET A 1 11.56 50.33 16.48
N GLY A 2 11.30 50.94 15.33
CA GLY A 2 10.39 50.43 14.30
C GLY A 2 10.86 49.16 13.58
N PHE A 3 12.13 49.09 13.20
CA PHE A 3 12.71 47.98 12.41
C PHE A 3 12.65 46.63 13.14
N MET A 4 12.94 46.59 14.44
CA MET A 4 12.84 45.38 15.25
C MET A 4 11.39 44.89 15.47
N ARG A 5 10.40 45.80 15.44
CA ARG A 5 8.98 45.39 15.49
C ARG A 5 8.54 44.78 14.18
N ILE A 6 8.94 45.33 13.04
CA ILE A 6 8.64 44.77 11.71
C ILE A 6 9.29 43.40 11.55
N LEU A 7 10.54 43.20 11.96
CA LEU A 7 11.23 41.91 11.89
C LEU A 7 10.54 40.83 12.74
N ARG A 8 10.03 41.19 13.93
CA ARG A 8 9.27 40.27 14.77
C ARG A 8 7.91 39.88 14.15
N ILE A 9 7.22 40.85 13.51
CA ILE A 9 5.94 40.56 12.84
C ILE A 9 6.15 39.65 11.63
N VAL A 10 7.21 39.91 10.83
CA VAL A 10 7.56 39.06 9.68
C VAL A 10 7.96 37.66 10.13
N PHE A 11 8.70 37.52 11.24
CA PHE A 11 9.08 36.24 11.79
C PHE A 11 7.87 35.41 12.33
N ILE A 12 6.93 36.11 12.99
CA ILE A 12 5.66 35.49 13.45
C ILE A 12 4.78 35.08 12.27
N LEU A 13 4.71 35.91 11.21
CA LEU A 13 3.98 35.57 9.98
C LEU A 13 4.63 34.38 9.25
N LEU A 14 5.96 34.30 9.20
CA LEU A 14 6.69 33.16 8.64
C LEU A 14 6.45 31.88 9.44
N ILE A 15 6.42 31.95 10.78
CA ILE A 15 6.07 30.80 11.63
C ILE A 15 4.61 30.40 11.44
N ALA A 16 3.68 31.33 11.32
CA ALA A 16 2.27 31.06 11.09
C ALA A 16 2.00 30.44 9.70
N LEU A 17 2.82 30.76 8.70
CA LEU A 17 2.76 30.17 7.37
C LEU A 17 3.39 28.76 7.29
N SER A 18 4.19 28.36 8.29
CA SER A 18 4.81 27.03 8.36
C SER A 18 3.99 25.97 9.11
N TYR A 19 2.81 26.31 9.62
CA TYR A 19 1.85 25.32 10.13
C TYR A 19 1.14 24.62 8.95
N ASN A 20 1.88 23.78 8.23
CA ASN A 20 1.26 22.75 7.41
C ASN A 20 0.82 21.63 8.37
N ASN A 21 -0.48 21.57 8.65
CA ASN A 21 -1.06 20.36 9.24
C ASN A 21 -0.91 19.23 8.21
N SER A 22 0.16 18.48 8.31
CA SER A 22 0.38 17.29 7.51
C SER A 22 -0.52 16.18 8.06
N VAL A 23 -1.77 16.14 7.63
CA VAL A 23 -2.72 15.05 7.90
C VAL A 23 -2.66 14.08 6.71
N ALA A 24 -1.57 13.31 6.62
CA ALA A 24 -1.29 12.47 5.46
C ALA A 24 -2.34 11.39 5.16
N GLN A 25 -3.19 11.04 6.12
CA GLN A 25 -4.24 10.03 5.97
C GLN A 25 -5.66 10.59 5.92
N TYR A 26 -5.86 11.85 6.34
CA TYR A 26 -7.14 12.52 6.26
C TYR A 26 -7.20 13.39 5.01
N SER A 27 -8.21 13.19 4.19
CA SER A 27 -8.39 13.95 2.95
C SER A 27 -9.88 14.12 2.64
N LYS A 28 -10.21 15.04 1.76
CA LYS A 28 -11.54 15.17 1.16
C LYS A 28 -11.69 14.37 -0.13
N SER A 29 -10.57 13.88 -0.66
CA SER A 29 -10.56 13.04 -1.86
C SER A 29 -9.60 11.88 -1.67
N HIS A 30 -10.06 10.68 -1.97
CA HIS A 30 -9.29 9.44 -1.88
C HIS A 30 -9.33 8.71 -3.22
N TYR A 31 -8.22 8.10 -3.56
CA TYR A 31 -8.01 7.37 -4.81
C TYR A 31 -7.54 5.97 -4.45
N ILE A 32 -8.27 4.94 -4.84
CA ILE A 32 -7.95 3.55 -4.52
C ILE A 32 -7.78 2.79 -5.83
N PRO A 33 -6.54 2.61 -6.30
CA PRO A 33 -6.23 1.70 -7.40
C PRO A 33 -6.72 0.29 -7.09
N PRO A 34 -7.02 -0.54 -8.12
CA PRO A 34 -7.44 -1.91 -7.91
C PRO A 34 -6.33 -2.78 -7.30
N ILE A 35 -6.73 -3.95 -6.81
CA ILE A 35 -5.87 -4.99 -6.25
C ILE A 35 -5.86 -6.16 -7.22
N THR A 36 -4.67 -6.70 -7.52
CA THR A 36 -4.53 -7.81 -8.46
C THR A 36 -4.30 -9.14 -7.73
N THR A 37 -5.00 -10.20 -8.14
CA THR A 37 -4.95 -11.54 -7.57
C THR A 37 -4.94 -12.62 -8.66
N THR A 38 -4.51 -13.84 -8.31
CA THR A 38 -4.75 -15.00 -9.18
C THR A 38 -6.23 -15.41 -9.21
N GLY A 39 -7.01 -15.06 -8.18
CA GLY A 39 -8.41 -15.41 -8.04
C GLY A 39 -8.68 -16.87 -7.67
N ASN A 40 -7.66 -17.66 -7.33
CA ASN A 40 -7.76 -19.08 -7.09
C ASN A 40 -7.32 -19.48 -5.68
N GLY A 41 -7.92 -20.53 -5.13
CA GLY A 41 -7.52 -21.14 -3.86
C GLY A 41 -7.41 -20.14 -2.71
N SER A 42 -6.25 -20.05 -2.08
CA SER A 42 -5.97 -19.09 -1.00
C SER A 42 -6.00 -17.63 -1.46
N ALA A 43 -5.84 -17.36 -2.76
CA ALA A 43 -5.94 -16.04 -3.36
C ALA A 43 -7.33 -15.73 -3.96
N ASN A 44 -8.35 -16.54 -3.66
CA ASN A 44 -9.73 -16.22 -4.03
C ASN A 44 -10.28 -15.14 -3.09
N PRO A 45 -10.53 -13.91 -3.59
CA PRO A 45 -11.07 -12.84 -2.76
C PRO A 45 -12.50 -13.18 -2.33
N LEU A 46 -12.83 -12.82 -1.10
CA LEU A 46 -14.15 -12.96 -0.52
C LEU A 46 -14.76 -11.57 -0.30
N ASP A 47 -15.33 -11.32 0.87
CA ASP A 47 -16.00 -10.06 1.18
C ASP A 47 -15.03 -8.89 1.17
N GLN A 48 -15.45 -7.79 0.55
CA GLN A 48 -14.68 -6.58 0.33
C GLN A 48 -15.49 -5.37 0.78
N TYR A 49 -14.84 -4.44 1.46
CA TYR A 49 -15.47 -3.28 2.08
C TYR A 49 -14.64 -2.02 1.87
N LEU A 50 -15.32 -0.87 1.81
CA LEU A 50 -14.72 0.43 2.12
C LEU A 50 -15.19 0.86 3.51
N TYR A 51 -14.27 1.20 4.38
CA TYR A 51 -14.53 1.81 5.67
C TYR A 51 -14.17 3.28 5.59
N ILE A 52 -15.14 4.14 5.87
CA ILE A 52 -15.02 5.59 5.79
C ILE A 52 -15.33 6.15 7.16
N SER A 53 -14.37 6.83 7.77
CA SER A 53 -14.52 7.49 9.06
C SER A 53 -14.08 8.94 8.98
N THR A 54 -14.52 9.76 9.92
CA THR A 54 -14.19 11.17 10.01
C THR A 54 -14.07 11.59 11.48
N PRO A 55 -13.24 12.58 11.82
CA PRO A 55 -13.23 13.16 13.16
C PRO A 55 -14.44 14.07 13.43
N SER A 56 -15.27 14.37 12.43
CA SER A 56 -16.43 15.25 12.56
C SER A 56 -17.49 14.64 13.46
N GLU A 57 -18.00 15.40 14.42
CA GLU A 57 -19.14 15.02 15.27
C GLU A 57 -20.49 15.08 14.52
N THR A 58 -20.54 15.84 13.43
CA THR A 58 -21.73 15.96 12.57
C THR A 58 -21.54 15.09 11.31
N PRO A 59 -22.65 14.54 10.75
CA PRO A 59 -22.56 13.78 9.52
C PRO A 59 -21.93 14.58 8.37
N VAL A 60 -20.95 13.96 7.73
CA VAL A 60 -20.25 14.46 6.53
C VAL A 60 -20.79 13.69 5.33
N ASN A 61 -21.22 14.41 4.29
CA ASN A 61 -21.64 13.77 3.04
C ASN A 61 -20.42 13.20 2.31
N VAL A 62 -20.57 11.98 1.82
CA VAL A 62 -19.53 11.24 1.09
C VAL A 62 -20.12 10.65 -0.18
N ILE A 63 -19.37 10.75 -1.26
CA ILE A 63 -19.69 10.13 -2.55
C ILE A 63 -18.61 9.11 -2.88
N ILE A 64 -19.00 7.85 -3.06
CA ILE A 64 -18.17 6.79 -3.59
C ILE A 64 -18.42 6.69 -5.10
N LYS A 65 -17.36 6.79 -5.90
CA LYS A 65 -17.38 6.65 -7.36
C LYS A 65 -16.64 5.36 -7.72
N PRO A 66 -17.34 4.21 -7.86
CA PRO A 66 -16.74 3.03 -8.47
C PRO A 66 -16.42 3.34 -9.93
N MET A 67 -15.24 3.03 -10.41
CA MET A 67 -14.91 3.25 -11.82
C MET A 67 -15.82 2.38 -12.71
N GLY A 68 -16.38 2.98 -13.75
CA GLY A 68 -17.37 2.34 -14.63
C GLY A 68 -18.74 2.05 -13.99
N GLY A 69 -18.98 2.49 -12.75
CA GLY A 69 -20.25 2.31 -12.02
C GLY A 69 -20.99 3.62 -11.72
N ALA A 70 -22.19 3.48 -11.13
CA ALA A 70 -22.95 4.63 -10.65
C ALA A 70 -22.37 5.15 -9.32
N GLU A 71 -22.48 6.47 -9.11
CA GLU A 71 -22.10 7.10 -7.83
C GLU A 71 -23.02 6.64 -6.69
N ILE A 72 -22.44 6.47 -5.52
CA ILE A 72 -23.12 6.01 -4.30
C ILE A 72 -22.90 7.08 -3.24
N SER A 73 -23.99 7.63 -2.71
CA SER A 73 -23.97 8.67 -1.68
C SER A 73 -24.30 8.10 -0.32
N GLY A 74 -23.62 8.58 0.70
CA GLY A 74 -23.84 8.25 2.10
C GLY A 74 -23.28 9.30 3.03
N THR A 75 -23.27 9.02 4.32
CA THR A 75 -22.72 9.90 5.35
C THR A 75 -21.87 9.14 6.33
N ALA A 76 -20.89 9.81 6.92
CA ALA A 76 -20.10 9.30 8.04
C ALA A 76 -19.98 10.36 9.14
N SER A 77 -19.86 9.94 10.40
CA SER A 77 -19.49 10.78 11.53
C SER A 77 -18.50 10.04 12.44
N ASN A 78 -17.96 10.69 13.45
CA ASN A 78 -17.04 10.04 14.38
C ASN A 78 -17.68 8.90 15.20
N SER A 79 -18.99 8.98 15.44
CA SER A 79 -19.77 7.96 16.15
C SER A 79 -20.48 6.96 15.25
N ASP A 80 -20.54 7.22 13.94
CA ASP A 80 -21.22 6.40 12.94
C ASP A 80 -20.40 6.38 11.64
N PRO A 81 -19.28 5.60 11.60
CA PRO A 81 -18.50 5.41 10.38
C PRO A 81 -19.31 4.68 9.31
N TRP A 82 -19.10 5.03 8.05
CA TRP A 82 -19.79 4.35 6.96
C TRP A 82 -19.01 3.12 6.50
N GLU A 83 -19.59 1.94 6.65
CA GLU A 83 -19.14 0.70 6.04
C GLU A 83 -19.91 0.47 4.74
N TYR A 84 -19.19 0.50 3.63
CA TYR A 84 -19.76 0.19 2.31
C TYR A 84 -19.28 -1.18 1.84
N TYR A 85 -20.23 -2.11 1.66
CA TYR A 85 -19.95 -3.43 1.10
C TYR A 85 -19.78 -3.34 -0.41
N ILE A 86 -18.56 -3.59 -0.90
CA ILE A 86 -18.23 -3.57 -2.34
C ILE A 86 -18.81 -4.82 -3.04
N GLY A 87 -18.77 -5.96 -2.37
CA GLY A 87 -19.16 -7.25 -2.92
C GLY A 87 -18.22 -8.37 -2.49
N SER A 88 -18.38 -9.53 -3.10
CA SER A 88 -17.55 -10.72 -2.86
C SER A 88 -17.04 -11.31 -4.16
N GLY A 89 -15.85 -11.93 -4.10
CA GLY A 89 -15.25 -12.62 -5.24
C GLY A 89 -14.47 -11.67 -6.19
N ILE A 90 -14.24 -12.18 -7.38
CA ILE A 90 -13.34 -11.56 -8.37
C ILE A 90 -14.01 -10.47 -9.25
N ASN A 91 -15.33 -10.39 -9.24
CA ASN A 91 -16.09 -9.53 -10.17
C ASN A 91 -16.46 -8.16 -9.55
N THR A 92 -15.62 -7.61 -8.68
CA THR A 92 -15.83 -6.30 -8.06
C THR A 92 -15.00 -5.22 -8.75
N ASN A 93 -15.32 -3.95 -8.44
CA ASN A 93 -14.48 -2.83 -8.91
C ASN A 93 -13.11 -2.78 -8.23
N LEU A 94 -12.93 -3.46 -7.09
CA LEU A 94 -11.64 -3.51 -6.38
C LEU A 94 -10.65 -4.51 -7.00
N ILE A 95 -11.13 -5.59 -7.62
CA ILE A 95 -10.31 -6.74 -8.01
C ILE A 95 -10.07 -6.81 -9.51
N ILE A 96 -8.79 -6.99 -9.87
CA ILE A 96 -8.33 -7.48 -11.17
C ILE A 96 -7.82 -8.90 -10.99
N THR A 97 -8.12 -9.81 -11.93
CA THR A 97 -7.49 -11.13 -11.94
C THR A 97 -6.27 -11.16 -12.84
N ALA A 98 -5.24 -11.91 -12.46
CA ALA A 98 -4.05 -12.09 -13.30
C ALA A 98 -4.38 -12.57 -14.73
N GLY A 99 -5.42 -13.40 -14.86
CA GLY A 99 -5.89 -13.89 -16.17
C GLY A 99 -6.55 -12.82 -17.04
N SER A 100 -6.95 -11.67 -16.49
CA SER A 100 -7.55 -10.56 -17.24
C SER A 100 -6.53 -9.49 -17.66
N LEU A 101 -5.25 -9.64 -17.29
CA LEU A 101 -4.19 -8.74 -17.71
C LEU A 101 -3.84 -9.02 -19.18
N ASP A 102 -4.34 -8.20 -20.07
CA ASP A 102 -4.13 -8.31 -21.53
C ASP A 102 -3.35 -7.12 -22.12
N GLY A 103 -2.90 -6.20 -21.27
CA GLY A 103 -2.19 -5.00 -21.68
C GLY A 103 -3.10 -3.82 -22.02
N SER A 104 -4.41 -3.94 -21.80
CA SER A 104 -5.36 -2.84 -21.95
C SER A 104 -5.65 -2.15 -20.62
N PRO A 105 -5.93 -0.84 -20.62
CA PRO A 105 -6.46 -0.14 -19.45
C PRO A 105 -7.82 -0.70 -19.01
N PHE A 106 -8.10 -0.64 -17.71
CA PHE A 106 -9.39 -0.97 -17.11
C PHE A 106 -10.16 0.31 -16.81
N ASP A 107 -11.33 0.47 -17.41
CA ASP A 107 -12.24 1.61 -17.18
C ASP A 107 -13.23 1.41 -16.04
N ASN A 108 -13.21 0.24 -15.42
CA ASN A 108 -14.18 -0.21 -14.41
C ASN A 108 -13.52 -0.76 -13.13
N LYS A 109 -12.27 -0.44 -12.86
CA LYS A 109 -11.52 -0.94 -11.71
C LYS A 109 -10.89 0.20 -10.90
N GLY A 110 -11.13 0.18 -9.59
CA GLY A 110 -10.72 1.20 -8.64
C GLY A 110 -11.88 2.06 -8.15
N PHE A 111 -11.57 2.97 -7.20
CA PHE A 111 -12.53 3.88 -6.60
C PHE A 111 -11.94 5.28 -6.46
N ILE A 112 -12.79 6.29 -6.64
CA ILE A 112 -12.55 7.65 -6.17
C ILE A 112 -13.62 7.95 -5.13
N ILE A 113 -13.22 8.44 -3.95
CA ILE A 113 -14.12 8.83 -2.87
C ILE A 113 -13.95 10.32 -2.62
N GLU A 114 -15.05 11.05 -2.60
CA GLU A 114 -15.09 12.48 -2.33
C GLU A 114 -15.96 12.75 -1.10
N SER A 115 -15.55 13.69 -0.26
CA SER A 115 -16.27 14.06 0.96
C SER A 115 -16.26 15.56 1.18
N GLU A 116 -17.29 16.08 1.85
CA GLU A 116 -17.41 17.51 2.18
C GLU A 116 -16.38 17.95 3.22
N ASP A 117 -15.94 17.03 4.09
CA ASP A 117 -14.91 17.28 5.10
C ASP A 117 -13.91 16.13 5.16
N LEU A 118 -12.89 16.26 6.02
CA LEU A 118 -11.80 15.29 6.15
C LEU A 118 -12.32 13.91 6.52
N THR A 119 -11.95 12.93 5.73
CA THR A 119 -12.25 11.52 5.98
C THR A 119 -10.96 10.69 5.97
N TYR A 120 -11.02 9.55 6.63
CA TYR A 120 -10.07 8.44 6.55
C TYR A 120 -10.76 7.30 5.81
N VAL A 121 -10.11 6.74 4.81
CA VAL A 121 -10.67 5.65 3.99
C VAL A 121 -9.72 4.46 3.96
N SER A 122 -10.26 3.28 4.21
CA SER A 122 -9.55 2.02 4.00
C SER A 122 -10.40 1.04 3.20
N ALA A 123 -9.78 0.37 2.23
CA ALA A 123 -10.35 -0.83 1.61
C ALA A 123 -9.87 -2.05 2.40
N ARG A 124 -10.80 -2.95 2.73
CA ARG A 124 -10.51 -4.20 3.46
C ARG A 124 -11.10 -5.37 2.73
N LEU A 125 -10.42 -6.50 2.75
CA LEU A 125 -10.88 -7.70 2.08
C LEU A 125 -10.41 -8.96 2.81
N PHE A 126 -11.19 -10.02 2.65
CA PHE A 126 -10.84 -11.37 3.03
C PHE A 126 -10.52 -12.22 1.81
N ALA A 127 -9.77 -13.29 2.00
CA ALA A 127 -9.48 -14.26 0.95
C ALA A 127 -9.32 -15.68 1.54
N GLY A 128 -9.28 -16.68 0.66
CA GLY A 128 -8.88 -18.04 1.00
C GLY A 128 -9.73 -18.68 2.10
N SER A 129 -11.05 -18.65 2.00
CA SER A 129 -11.97 -19.17 3.03
C SER A 129 -11.84 -18.46 4.39
N TYR A 130 -11.59 -17.14 4.37
CA TYR A 130 -11.39 -16.27 5.53
C TYR A 130 -10.12 -16.54 6.36
N TYR A 131 -9.17 -17.29 5.82
CA TYR A 131 -7.88 -17.50 6.48
C TYR A 131 -6.87 -16.36 6.22
N GLN A 132 -7.18 -15.50 5.26
CA GLN A 132 -6.35 -14.37 4.88
C GLN A 132 -7.17 -13.09 4.90
N ALA A 133 -6.54 -12.01 5.34
CA ALA A 133 -7.12 -10.69 5.36
C ALA A 133 -6.08 -9.65 4.95
N GLY A 134 -6.56 -8.56 4.38
CA GLY A 134 -5.71 -7.44 4.03
C GLY A 134 -6.46 -6.13 4.00
N SER A 135 -5.72 -5.06 4.13
CA SER A 135 -6.26 -3.72 3.99
C SER A 135 -5.29 -2.80 3.27
N VAL A 136 -5.82 -1.86 2.53
CA VAL A 136 -5.09 -0.72 2.01
C VAL A 136 -5.70 0.56 2.57
N VAL A 137 -4.87 1.37 3.22
CA VAL A 137 -5.28 2.67 3.72
C VAL A 137 -4.97 3.72 2.67
N SER A 138 -6.01 4.46 2.26
CA SER A 138 -5.80 5.57 1.33
C SER A 138 -5.04 6.71 2.01
N LYS A 139 -4.00 7.20 1.36
CA LYS A 139 -3.25 8.39 1.76
C LYS A 139 -3.87 9.69 1.19
N GLY A 140 -5.08 9.59 0.60
CA GLY A 140 -5.80 10.72 0.03
C GLY A 140 -5.03 11.41 -1.09
N THR A 141 -5.09 12.74 -1.13
CA THR A 141 -4.33 13.52 -2.12
C THR A 141 -2.82 13.45 -1.94
N ALA A 142 -2.32 13.06 -0.76
CA ALA A 142 -0.90 12.82 -0.53
C ALA A 142 -0.35 11.59 -1.27
N ALA A 143 -1.24 10.68 -1.72
CA ALA A 143 -0.85 9.56 -2.57
C ALA A 143 -0.61 9.94 -4.04
N LEU A 144 -0.97 11.16 -4.43
CA LEU A 144 -0.86 11.58 -5.82
C LEU A 144 0.52 12.11 -6.15
N GLY A 145 1.12 11.58 -7.20
CA GLY A 145 2.42 12.01 -7.68
C GLY A 145 2.74 11.44 -9.05
N THR A 146 3.97 11.65 -9.48
CA THR A 146 4.46 11.23 -10.81
C THR A 146 5.60 10.23 -10.76
N GLU A 147 6.19 9.98 -9.58
CA GLU A 147 7.31 9.07 -9.39
C GLU A 147 7.12 8.24 -8.12
N PHE A 148 7.31 6.91 -8.22
CA PHE A 148 7.11 5.99 -7.11
C PHE A 148 8.11 4.83 -7.16
N ARG A 149 8.34 4.20 -6.00
CA ARG A 149 9.04 2.91 -5.88
C ARG A 149 8.13 1.86 -5.28
N ALA A 150 7.99 0.73 -5.96
CA ALA A 150 7.14 -0.36 -5.47
C ALA A 150 7.79 -1.13 -4.32
N GLY A 151 6.96 -1.65 -3.42
CA GLY A 151 7.32 -2.61 -2.39
C GLY A 151 6.39 -3.80 -2.40
N THR A 152 6.93 -5.02 -2.23
CA THR A 152 6.16 -6.27 -2.11
C THR A 152 6.80 -7.14 -1.05
N PHE A 153 6.22 -8.30 -0.74
CA PHE A 153 6.92 -9.30 0.06
C PHE A 153 8.11 -9.87 -0.70
N GLU A 154 9.18 -10.19 0.00
CA GLU A 154 10.38 -10.83 -0.56
C GLU A 154 10.12 -12.28 -0.98
N ASN A 155 9.13 -12.95 -0.39
CA ASN A 155 8.80 -14.34 -0.63
C ASN A 155 10.02 -15.27 -0.52
N GLU A 156 10.84 -15.05 0.50
CA GLU A 156 12.02 -15.87 0.76
C GLU A 156 11.66 -17.32 1.09
N GLY A 157 12.50 -18.23 0.63
CA GLY A 157 12.57 -19.59 1.09
C GLY A 157 11.72 -20.61 0.35
N ASN A 158 11.86 -21.84 0.79
CA ASN A 158 11.23 -23.01 0.17
C ASN A 158 9.86 -23.24 0.82
N LEU A 159 8.80 -22.75 0.22
CA LEU A 159 7.43 -22.87 0.70
C LEU A 159 6.91 -24.30 0.54
N THR A 160 7.52 -25.23 1.29
CA THR A 160 7.05 -26.62 1.34
C THR A 160 5.84 -26.72 2.23
N GLY A 161 4.65 -26.78 1.64
CA GLY A 161 3.40 -27.04 2.39
C GLY A 161 2.25 -26.11 2.10
N GLY A 162 2.47 -24.96 1.46
CA GLY A 162 1.41 -24.10 0.92
C GLY A 162 1.07 -24.48 -0.52
N THR A 163 0.09 -23.78 -1.09
CA THR A 163 -0.15 -23.82 -2.54
C THR A 163 0.53 -22.59 -3.17
N PRO A 164 1.85 -22.67 -3.46
CA PRO A 164 2.60 -21.53 -3.95
C PRO A 164 2.05 -20.95 -5.25
N SER A 165 1.29 -21.74 -6.02
CA SER A 165 0.64 -21.33 -7.27
C SER A 165 -0.32 -20.14 -7.15
N ASN A 166 -0.67 -19.73 -5.92
CA ASN A 166 -1.59 -18.62 -5.69
C ASN A 166 -0.89 -17.31 -5.34
N TYR A 167 0.44 -17.32 -5.16
CA TYR A 167 1.19 -16.10 -4.85
C TYR A 167 1.21 -15.14 -6.04
N LEU A 168 1.03 -13.87 -5.73
CA LEU A 168 1.07 -12.83 -6.74
C LEU A 168 1.59 -11.53 -6.13
N ASN A 169 2.62 -10.96 -6.75
CA ASN A 169 3.05 -9.59 -6.47
C ASN A 169 2.54 -8.68 -7.59
N PHE A 170 2.12 -7.48 -7.26
CA PHE A 170 1.56 -6.54 -8.22
C PHE A 170 1.88 -5.09 -7.90
N VAL A 171 1.80 -4.26 -8.94
CA VAL A 171 1.72 -2.80 -8.87
C VAL A 171 0.55 -2.37 -9.74
N SER A 172 -0.39 -1.64 -9.16
CA SER A 172 -1.53 -1.07 -9.89
C SER A 172 -1.58 0.44 -9.76
N VAL A 173 -2.05 1.09 -10.81
CA VAL A 173 -2.15 2.55 -10.88
C VAL A 173 -3.58 2.96 -11.22
N LEU A 174 -3.97 4.17 -10.80
CA LEU A 174 -5.22 4.83 -11.15
C LEU A 174 -4.91 6.26 -11.60
N ALA A 175 -5.26 6.59 -12.83
CA ALA A 175 -5.03 7.90 -13.40
C ALA A 175 -6.08 8.91 -12.91
N THR A 176 -5.64 10.16 -12.66
CA THR A 176 -6.51 11.25 -12.21
C THR A 176 -6.91 12.20 -13.33
N GLN A 177 -6.25 12.12 -14.49
CA GLN A 177 -6.44 13.00 -15.62
C GLN A 177 -6.40 12.22 -16.94
N ASP A 178 -7.08 12.76 -17.95
CA ASP A 178 -7.08 12.18 -19.31
C ASP A 178 -5.69 12.26 -19.97
N ASN A 179 -5.40 11.28 -20.83
CA ASN A 179 -4.14 11.15 -21.56
C ASN A 179 -2.92 11.18 -20.62
N THR A 180 -2.98 10.48 -19.51
CA THR A 180 -1.85 10.26 -18.62
C THR A 180 -0.99 9.12 -19.16
N THR A 181 0.29 9.39 -19.41
CA THR A 181 1.25 8.35 -19.81
C THR A 181 1.94 7.78 -18.58
N VAL A 182 1.99 6.45 -18.48
CA VAL A 182 2.60 5.71 -17.35
C VAL A 182 3.63 4.72 -17.87
N ASP A 183 4.77 4.69 -17.20
CA ASP A 183 5.85 3.72 -17.41
C ASP A 183 6.17 2.96 -16.13
N PHE A 184 6.36 1.65 -16.25
CA PHE A 184 6.94 0.79 -15.22
C PHE A 184 8.33 0.38 -15.68
N LYS A 185 9.34 0.74 -14.91
CA LYS A 185 10.77 0.62 -15.27
C LYS A 185 11.56 -0.04 -14.15
N GLU A 186 12.80 -0.37 -14.43
CA GLU A 186 13.77 -0.83 -13.42
C GLU A 186 13.30 -2.09 -12.66
N PHE A 187 12.72 -3.04 -13.40
CA PHE A 187 12.43 -4.37 -12.86
C PHE A 187 13.72 -5.09 -12.47
N GLY A 188 13.65 -5.97 -11.47
CA GLY A 188 14.73 -6.87 -11.14
C GLY A 188 15.21 -7.66 -12.39
N ASN A 189 16.51 -7.88 -12.48
CA ASN A 189 17.09 -8.56 -13.64
C ASN A 189 16.53 -9.98 -13.81
N GLY A 190 15.98 -10.27 -14.99
CA GLY A 190 15.40 -11.57 -15.32
C GLY A 190 13.96 -11.78 -14.85
N VAL A 191 13.30 -10.75 -14.33
CA VAL A 191 11.88 -10.79 -13.97
C VAL A 191 11.00 -11.05 -15.18
N THR A 192 9.98 -11.89 -15.01
CA THR A 192 8.96 -12.18 -16.02
C THR A 192 7.60 -11.68 -15.58
N ILE A 193 7.05 -10.78 -16.37
CA ILE A 193 5.72 -10.20 -16.17
C ILE A 193 4.64 -11.19 -16.64
N ILE A 194 3.54 -11.30 -15.90
CA ILE A 194 2.38 -12.12 -16.30
C ILE A 194 1.86 -11.64 -17.65
N ASN A 195 1.64 -12.60 -18.57
CA ASN A 195 1.13 -12.42 -19.91
C ASN A 195 2.00 -11.52 -20.81
N ASP A 196 3.22 -11.18 -20.39
CA ASP A 196 4.16 -10.35 -21.16
C ASP A 196 3.51 -9.04 -21.71
N ILE A 197 2.71 -8.40 -20.87
CA ILE A 197 1.97 -7.17 -21.20
C ILE A 197 2.92 -5.96 -21.31
N PRO A 198 2.54 -4.89 -22.01
CA PRO A 198 3.31 -3.66 -22.05
C PRO A 198 3.57 -3.07 -20.66
N THR A 199 4.77 -2.54 -20.45
CA THR A 199 5.19 -1.90 -19.20
C THR A 199 5.58 -0.43 -19.37
N ASN A 200 5.52 0.10 -20.60
CA ASN A 200 5.86 1.49 -20.90
C ASN A 200 4.94 2.08 -21.98
N ASN A 201 4.89 3.40 -22.02
CA ASN A 201 4.01 4.17 -22.89
C ASN A 201 2.51 3.79 -22.77
N ILE A 202 2.07 3.47 -21.56
CA ILE A 202 0.68 3.14 -21.28
C ILE A 202 -0.09 4.44 -21.14
N VAL A 203 -1.11 4.65 -21.96
CA VAL A 203 -1.93 5.87 -21.92
C VAL A 203 -3.25 5.56 -21.22
N LEU A 204 -3.56 6.32 -20.17
CA LEU A 204 -4.75 6.19 -19.35
C LEU A 204 -5.57 7.48 -19.37
N ASN A 205 -6.89 7.36 -19.37
CA ASN A 205 -7.78 8.49 -19.09
C ASN A 205 -8.12 8.57 -17.60
N ALA A 206 -8.71 9.69 -17.19
CA ALA A 206 -9.15 9.89 -15.80
C ALA A 206 -10.07 8.74 -15.34
N GLY A 207 -9.73 8.10 -14.21
CA GLY A 207 -10.46 6.97 -13.68
C GLY A 207 -10.09 5.61 -14.30
N GLU A 208 -9.28 5.56 -15.34
CA GLU A 208 -8.74 4.30 -15.83
C GLU A 208 -7.58 3.83 -14.97
N SER A 209 -7.44 2.52 -14.86
CA SER A 209 -6.39 1.86 -14.11
C SER A 209 -5.61 0.87 -14.97
N TYR A 210 -4.40 0.55 -14.53
CA TYR A 210 -3.54 -0.46 -15.14
C TYR A 210 -2.82 -1.24 -14.06
N SER A 211 -2.50 -2.50 -14.31
CA SER A 211 -1.77 -3.33 -13.36
C SER A 211 -0.71 -4.17 -14.04
N VAL A 212 0.46 -4.23 -13.40
CA VAL A 212 1.55 -5.14 -13.73
C VAL A 212 1.69 -6.13 -12.57
N ALA A 213 1.83 -7.40 -12.89
CA ALA A 213 1.94 -8.45 -11.89
C ALA A 213 2.94 -9.53 -12.27
N ILE A 214 3.47 -10.20 -11.27
CA ILE A 214 4.33 -11.38 -11.40
C ILE A 214 3.83 -12.49 -10.51
N THR A 215 4.13 -13.73 -10.92
CA THR A 215 4.05 -14.89 -10.02
C THR A 215 5.43 -15.03 -9.36
N PRO A 216 5.58 -14.80 -8.05
CA PRO A 216 6.88 -14.88 -7.39
C PRO A 216 7.38 -16.32 -7.28
N TYR A 217 8.69 -16.48 -7.11
CA TYR A 217 9.29 -17.75 -6.70
C TYR A 217 8.81 -18.07 -5.26
N PRO A 218 8.52 -19.32 -4.89
CA PRO A 218 8.64 -20.55 -5.68
C PRO A 218 7.36 -20.96 -6.43
N SER A 219 6.33 -20.11 -6.50
CA SER A 219 5.14 -20.36 -7.31
C SER A 219 5.47 -20.47 -8.81
N ASN A 220 6.57 -19.85 -9.19
CA ASN A 220 7.19 -19.88 -10.50
C ASN A 220 8.61 -20.45 -10.35
N THR A 221 9.14 -21.09 -11.38
CA THR A 221 10.50 -21.62 -11.41
C THR A 221 11.57 -20.54 -11.62
N ASN A 222 11.17 -19.31 -11.97
CA ASN A 222 12.06 -18.18 -12.16
C ASN A 222 12.44 -17.55 -10.80
N ALA A 223 13.63 -17.83 -10.32
CA ALA A 223 14.13 -17.29 -9.06
C ALA A 223 14.20 -15.74 -9.03
N ALA A 224 14.35 -15.09 -10.18
CA ALA A 224 14.34 -13.63 -10.27
C ALA A 224 12.99 -13.00 -9.84
N ASN A 225 11.91 -13.77 -9.89
CA ASN A 225 10.60 -13.30 -9.48
C ASN A 225 10.39 -13.30 -7.95
N ALA A 226 11.29 -13.79 -7.12
CA ALA A 226 11.11 -13.81 -5.65
C ALA A 226 10.85 -12.39 -5.11
N ALA A 227 11.71 -11.45 -5.42
CA ALA A 227 11.58 -10.03 -5.05
C ALA A 227 11.37 -9.12 -6.28
N GLY A 228 10.86 -9.66 -7.35
CA GLY A 228 10.98 -9.07 -8.69
C GLY A 228 10.32 -7.73 -8.92
N LEU A 229 9.32 -7.35 -8.13
CA LEU A 229 8.68 -6.02 -8.21
C LEU A 229 9.19 -5.05 -7.14
N ILE A 230 9.99 -5.49 -6.16
CA ILE A 230 10.57 -4.57 -5.19
C ILE A 230 11.54 -3.63 -5.92
N GLY A 231 11.39 -2.34 -5.68
CA GLY A 231 12.21 -1.31 -6.30
C GLY A 231 11.77 -0.87 -7.69
N THR A 232 10.80 -1.55 -8.32
CA THR A 232 10.26 -1.11 -9.62
C THR A 232 9.92 0.37 -9.58
N PHE A 233 10.41 1.11 -10.57
CA PHE A 233 10.16 2.54 -10.72
C PHE A 233 8.91 2.75 -11.57
N ILE A 234 7.96 3.50 -11.02
CA ILE A 234 6.73 3.91 -11.71
C ILE A 234 6.82 5.40 -11.97
N GLU A 235 6.74 5.78 -13.23
CA GLU A 235 6.79 7.18 -13.67
C GLU A 235 5.54 7.51 -14.49
N SER A 236 5.06 8.75 -14.34
CA SER A 236 3.94 9.27 -15.14
C SER A 236 4.12 10.75 -15.45
N ASP A 237 3.50 11.21 -16.53
CA ASP A 237 3.53 12.63 -16.93
C ASP A 237 2.49 13.48 -16.18
N LYS A 238 1.54 12.85 -15.47
CA LYS A 238 0.51 13.49 -14.65
C LYS A 238 0.28 12.70 -13.37
N PRO A 239 -0.27 13.33 -12.30
CA PRO A 239 -0.47 12.66 -11.03
C PRO A 239 -1.35 11.41 -11.13
N ILE A 240 -0.85 10.31 -10.57
CA ILE A 240 -1.53 9.03 -10.41
C ILE A 240 -1.53 8.61 -8.94
N ALA A 241 -2.41 7.68 -8.57
CA ALA A 241 -2.30 6.91 -7.33
C ALA A 241 -1.75 5.52 -7.63
N VAL A 242 -0.97 4.96 -6.69
CA VAL A 242 -0.31 3.66 -6.86
C VAL A 242 -0.58 2.79 -5.65
N ASN A 243 -1.06 1.56 -5.87
CA ASN A 243 -1.04 0.47 -4.89
C ASN A 243 0.03 -0.54 -5.28
N SER A 244 0.74 -1.07 -4.31
CA SER A 244 1.71 -2.14 -4.50
C SER A 244 1.61 -3.16 -3.38
N GLY A 245 1.91 -4.40 -3.66
CA GLY A 245 1.92 -5.43 -2.63
C GLY A 245 1.90 -6.85 -3.16
N SER A 246 1.62 -7.75 -2.22
CA SER A 246 1.47 -9.18 -2.46
C SER A 246 0.05 -9.61 -2.11
N PHE A 247 -0.64 -10.18 -3.09
CA PHE A 247 -1.90 -10.89 -2.84
C PHE A 247 -1.57 -12.35 -2.59
N THR A 248 -1.60 -12.76 -1.35
CA THR A 248 -1.03 -14.03 -0.91
C THR A 248 0.49 -14.06 -1.10
N GLY A 249 1.21 -13.99 -0.02
CA GLY A 249 2.67 -13.99 0.00
C GLY A 249 3.19 -14.13 1.43
N SER A 250 4.50 -14.13 1.58
CA SER A 250 5.15 -14.17 2.90
C SER A 250 6.50 -13.48 2.87
N ASN A 251 6.84 -12.79 3.95
CA ASN A 251 8.18 -12.25 4.17
C ASN A 251 9.16 -13.26 4.76
N SER A 252 8.69 -14.46 5.08
CA SER A 252 9.52 -15.48 5.69
C SER A 252 9.42 -16.81 4.99
N ASN A 253 10.37 -17.68 5.32
CA ASN A 253 10.26 -19.09 5.01
C ASN A 253 9.07 -19.70 5.78
N TYR A 254 8.17 -20.39 5.09
CA TYR A 254 7.00 -21.06 5.69
C TYR A 254 7.37 -21.96 6.87
N ASN A 255 8.56 -22.59 6.84
CA ASN A 255 9.05 -23.45 7.93
C ASN A 255 9.50 -22.66 9.18
N GLU A 256 9.61 -21.35 9.11
CA GLU A 256 10.04 -20.46 10.19
C GLU A 256 8.87 -19.73 10.87
N GLY A 257 7.65 -20.18 10.63
CA GLY A 257 6.45 -19.66 11.28
C GLY A 257 5.70 -18.57 10.52
N GLY A 258 6.15 -18.22 9.32
CA GLY A 258 5.42 -17.29 8.44
C GLY A 258 4.27 -17.98 7.72
N GLY A 259 3.06 -17.45 7.90
CA GLY A 259 1.90 -17.82 7.11
C GLY A 259 1.87 -17.09 5.76
N GLN A 260 0.86 -17.42 4.96
CA GLN A 260 0.51 -16.65 3.77
C GLN A 260 -0.52 -15.59 4.15
N ASP A 261 -0.32 -14.35 3.70
CA ASP A 261 -1.31 -13.30 3.90
C ASP A 261 -1.27 -12.25 2.77
N LEU A 262 -2.12 -11.24 2.88
CA LEU A 262 -2.14 -10.10 1.99
C LEU A 262 -1.32 -8.96 2.60
N GLY A 263 -0.29 -8.52 1.88
CA GLY A 263 0.49 -7.33 2.25
C GLY A 263 0.38 -6.29 1.14
N ILE A 264 -0.47 -5.28 1.33
CA ILE A 264 -0.78 -4.27 0.32
C ILE A 264 -0.69 -2.90 0.95
N ASP A 265 -0.04 -1.95 0.27
CA ASP A 265 -0.03 -0.54 0.68
C ASP A 265 -0.29 0.39 -0.50
N GLN A 266 -0.82 1.56 -0.20
CA GLN A 266 -0.84 2.67 -1.14
C GLN A 266 0.51 3.38 -1.05
N VAL A 267 1.23 3.41 -2.16
CA VAL A 267 2.60 3.92 -2.20
C VAL A 267 2.60 5.45 -2.15
N ALA A 268 3.45 6.01 -1.29
CA ALA A 268 3.69 7.45 -1.29
C ALA A 268 4.58 7.84 -2.48
N PRO A 269 4.29 8.95 -3.18
CA PRO A 269 5.16 9.42 -4.25
C PRO A 269 6.52 9.89 -3.73
N ALA A 270 7.55 9.79 -4.55
CA ALA A 270 8.93 10.16 -4.22
C ALA A 270 9.07 11.59 -3.68
N SER A 271 8.21 12.50 -4.14
CA SER A 271 8.22 13.92 -3.72
C SER A 271 7.90 14.16 -2.24
N ILE A 272 7.31 13.18 -1.54
CA ILE A 272 6.93 13.30 -0.11
C ILE A 272 7.54 12.21 0.78
N ILE A 273 8.40 11.33 0.25
CA ILE A 273 9.12 10.37 1.10
C ILE A 273 10.04 11.12 2.05
N GLY A 274 10.12 10.62 3.28
CA GLY A 274 11.01 11.16 4.31
C GLY A 274 12.35 10.43 4.34
N ASN A 275 13.24 10.93 5.19
CA ASN A 275 14.52 10.32 5.50
C ASN A 275 14.59 9.77 6.93
N GLU A 276 13.48 9.81 7.67
CA GLU A 276 13.38 9.27 9.02
C GLU A 276 12.05 8.53 9.17
N TYR A 277 12.11 7.30 9.67
CA TYR A 277 10.96 6.42 9.85
C TYR A 277 10.99 5.78 11.23
N ILE A 278 9.83 5.61 11.84
CA ILE A 278 9.66 4.92 13.12
C ILE A 278 8.86 3.64 12.84
N PHE A 279 9.51 2.50 13.08
CA PHE A 279 8.85 1.21 13.00
C PHE A 279 8.49 0.73 14.39
N VAL A 280 7.22 0.37 14.58
CA VAL A 280 6.72 -0.28 15.78
C VAL A 280 6.54 -1.75 15.46
N ARG A 281 7.17 -2.61 16.25
CA ARG A 281 7.02 -4.05 16.07
C ARG A 281 5.58 -4.48 16.34
N GLY A 282 5.04 -5.34 15.46
CA GLY A 282 3.78 -6.03 15.68
C GLY A 282 3.90 -7.28 16.56
N LEU A 283 2.93 -8.16 16.47
CA LEU A 283 2.86 -9.40 17.27
C LEU A 283 3.30 -10.65 16.51
N ALA A 284 3.70 -10.50 15.24
CA ALA A 284 4.12 -11.62 14.42
C ALA A 284 5.49 -12.17 14.86
N PRO A 285 5.84 -13.41 14.47
CA PRO A 285 7.18 -13.95 14.68
C PRO A 285 8.26 -13.06 14.07
N ASP A 286 9.48 -13.14 14.64
CA ASP A 286 10.63 -12.32 14.26
C ASP A 286 10.96 -12.44 12.75
N GLU A 287 10.73 -13.59 12.18
CA GLU A 287 11.03 -13.91 10.79
C GLU A 287 10.19 -13.12 9.78
N VAL A 288 9.02 -12.61 10.21
CA VAL A 288 8.10 -11.84 9.35
C VAL A 288 8.08 -10.34 9.67
N GLU A 289 8.51 -9.95 10.88
CA GLU A 289 8.58 -8.55 11.32
C GLU A 289 9.85 -7.87 10.78
N ARG A 290 9.97 -7.77 9.46
CA ARG A 290 11.14 -7.21 8.78
C ARG A 290 10.74 -6.01 7.92
N PRO A 291 10.90 -4.77 8.42
CA PRO A 291 10.68 -3.59 7.61
C PRO A 291 11.54 -3.58 6.36
N LEU A 292 10.94 -3.28 5.23
CA LEU A 292 11.61 -3.20 3.93
C LEU A 292 11.85 -1.72 3.59
N ILE A 293 13.10 -1.36 3.34
CA ILE A 293 13.49 -0.04 2.87
C ILE A 293 13.87 -0.14 1.40
N VAL A 294 13.25 0.66 0.56
CA VAL A 294 13.56 0.78 -0.88
C VAL A 294 14.17 2.15 -1.13
N ALA A 295 15.33 2.20 -1.79
CA ALA A 295 15.99 3.46 -2.12
C ALA A 295 15.38 4.08 -3.38
N HIS A 296 15.19 5.39 -3.36
CA HIS A 296 14.82 6.18 -4.53
C HIS A 296 16.05 6.73 -5.25
N GLU A 297 17.12 7.00 -4.52
CA GLU A 297 18.37 7.60 -5.02
C GLU A 297 19.57 6.67 -4.82
N ASP A 298 20.60 6.85 -5.66
CA ASP A 298 21.87 6.14 -5.51
C ASP A 298 22.60 6.56 -4.23
N ASN A 299 23.39 5.64 -3.68
CA ASN A 299 24.18 5.85 -2.46
C ASN A 299 23.33 6.22 -1.24
N THR A 300 22.11 5.71 -1.14
CA THR A 300 21.25 5.88 0.02
C THR A 300 21.83 5.13 1.22
N GLU A 301 22.22 5.85 2.26
CA GLU A 301 22.73 5.27 3.50
C GLU A 301 21.58 4.96 4.46
N ILE A 302 21.52 3.72 4.96
CA ILE A 302 20.49 3.25 5.90
C ILE A 302 21.10 3.15 7.30
N TYR A 303 20.57 3.95 8.21
CA TYR A 303 20.91 3.91 9.62
C TYR A 303 19.76 3.32 10.43
N VAL A 304 20.07 2.37 11.30
CA VAL A 304 19.12 1.83 12.28
C VAL A 304 19.62 2.15 13.68
N ASN A 305 18.83 2.86 14.46
CA ASN A 305 19.21 3.32 15.81
C ASN A 305 20.57 4.07 15.82
N GLY A 306 20.82 4.90 14.77
CA GLY A 306 22.03 5.71 14.64
C GLY A 306 23.26 4.96 14.11
N ASN A 307 23.17 3.69 13.78
CA ASN A 307 24.27 2.89 13.24
C ASN A 307 24.04 2.60 11.75
N LEU A 308 25.04 2.85 10.92
CA LEU A 308 25.02 2.52 9.49
C LEU A 308 24.90 1.00 9.31
N GLN A 309 23.90 0.57 8.56
CA GLN A 309 23.65 -0.85 8.26
C GLN A 309 23.96 -1.20 6.81
N ALA A 310 23.62 -0.33 5.88
CA ALA A 310 23.80 -0.55 4.46
C ALA A 310 23.93 0.78 3.71
N THR A 311 24.50 0.70 2.51
CA THR A 311 24.40 1.74 1.48
C THR A 311 23.88 1.05 0.23
N ILE A 312 22.75 1.51 -0.30
CA ILE A 312 22.04 0.93 -1.44
C ILE A 312 21.81 1.98 -2.53
N ASN A 313 21.63 1.53 -3.76
CA ASN A 313 21.36 2.38 -4.90
C ASN A 313 19.86 2.46 -5.21
N ALA A 314 19.48 3.37 -6.10
CA ALA A 314 18.10 3.50 -6.59
C ALA A 314 17.55 2.15 -7.05
N GLY A 315 16.34 1.81 -6.58
CA GLY A 315 15.68 0.54 -6.88
C GLY A 315 16.17 -0.66 -6.06
N GLU A 316 17.30 -0.54 -5.35
CA GLU A 316 17.72 -1.57 -4.41
C GLU A 316 16.96 -1.46 -3.09
N TYR A 317 16.95 -2.54 -2.31
CA TYR A 317 16.27 -2.59 -1.04
C TYR A 317 17.12 -3.22 0.06
N TYR A 318 16.76 -2.92 1.29
CA TYR A 318 17.34 -3.51 2.49
C TYR A 318 16.23 -3.95 3.45
N SER A 319 16.18 -5.23 3.78
CA SER A 319 15.30 -5.76 4.83
C SER A 319 15.97 -5.59 6.19
N ILE A 320 15.34 -4.83 7.08
CA ILE A 320 15.84 -4.62 8.44
C ILE A 320 15.60 -5.89 9.24
N PRO A 321 16.67 -6.56 9.76
CA PRO A 321 16.51 -7.74 10.59
C PRO A 321 15.69 -7.46 11.86
N SER A 322 14.83 -8.38 12.23
CA SER A 322 14.01 -8.31 13.45
C SER A 322 14.81 -8.11 14.74
N THR A 323 16.07 -8.54 14.75
CA THR A 323 16.99 -8.36 15.88
C THR A 323 17.18 -6.90 16.33
N PHE A 324 16.88 -5.93 15.45
CA PHE A 324 16.92 -4.50 15.80
C PHE A 324 15.77 -4.04 16.69
N PHE A 325 14.69 -4.81 16.79
CA PHE A 325 13.59 -4.51 17.70
C PHE A 325 13.89 -4.89 19.17
N GLY A 326 15.07 -5.44 19.46
CA GLY A 326 15.50 -5.84 20.81
C GLY A 326 15.03 -7.25 21.19
N ALA A 327 15.82 -7.92 22.04
CA ALA A 327 15.70 -9.35 22.35
C ALA A 327 14.48 -9.74 23.20
N SER A 328 13.59 -8.86 23.53
CA SER A 328 12.45 -9.22 24.35
C SER A 328 11.23 -8.38 24.03
N TYR A 329 10.50 -8.84 23.06
CA TYR A 329 9.07 -8.83 23.19
C TYR A 329 8.71 -9.90 24.22
N SER A 330 9.16 -9.71 25.46
CA SER A 330 8.57 -10.44 26.56
C SER A 330 7.14 -9.92 26.68
N ASN A 331 6.20 -10.82 26.92
CA ASN A 331 4.79 -10.54 27.23
C ASN A 331 4.60 -9.50 28.36
N THR A 332 5.64 -8.88 28.84
CA THR A 332 5.66 -7.84 29.88
C THR A 332 5.34 -6.44 29.40
N VAL A 333 5.34 -6.18 28.09
CA VAL A 333 4.95 -4.85 27.57
C VAL A 333 3.44 -4.63 27.65
N TYR A 334 2.66 -5.71 27.71
CA TYR A 334 1.20 -5.68 27.85
C TYR A 334 0.68 -5.91 29.26
N THR A 335 1.48 -5.70 30.26
CA THR A 335 1.01 -5.69 31.65
C THR A 335 0.46 -4.32 32.10
N GLY A 336 -0.22 -3.63 31.24
CA GLY A 336 -1.29 -2.76 31.67
C GLY A 336 -2.37 -3.67 32.27
N ASN A 337 -2.42 -3.80 33.58
CA ASN A 337 -3.42 -4.51 34.38
C ASN A 337 -3.72 -5.98 34.11
N GLY A 338 -3.04 -6.67 33.22
CA GLY A 338 -3.14 -8.13 33.07
C GLY A 338 -4.46 -8.66 32.49
N ASN A 339 -5.35 -7.82 32.04
CA ASN A 339 -6.55 -8.26 31.32
C ASN A 339 -6.29 -8.20 29.83
N VAL A 340 -6.45 -9.33 29.17
CA VAL A 340 -6.61 -9.45 27.71
C VAL A 340 -8.08 -9.63 27.44
N ASN A 341 -8.58 -8.97 26.39
CA ASN A 341 -9.93 -9.21 25.90
C ASN A 341 -10.08 -10.63 25.35
N ASP A 342 -11.29 -11.06 25.11
CA ASP A 342 -11.58 -12.34 24.45
C ASP A 342 -10.96 -12.47 23.05
N ASP A 343 -10.54 -11.35 22.44
CA ASP A 343 -9.81 -11.28 21.17
C ASP A 343 -8.27 -11.37 21.34
N GLY A 344 -7.77 -11.47 22.57
CA GLY A 344 -6.35 -11.63 22.89
C GLY A 344 -5.54 -10.35 22.93
N TYR A 345 -6.18 -9.17 22.84
CA TYR A 345 -5.51 -7.88 22.95
C TYR A 345 -5.67 -7.27 24.34
N PRO A 346 -4.63 -6.62 24.90
CA PRO A 346 -4.74 -5.87 26.15
C PRO A 346 -5.58 -4.60 25.95
N GLU A 347 -6.45 -4.29 26.88
CA GLU A 347 -7.17 -3.01 26.96
C GLU A 347 -6.24 -1.84 27.35
#